data_aa310567146b8434ba270def1905e80c
#
_entry.id   aa310567146b8434ba270def1905e80c
#
_cell.length_a   1.000
_cell.length_b   1.000
_cell.length_c   1.000
_cell.angle_alpha   90.00
_cell.angle_beta   90.00
_cell.angle_gamma   90.00
#
_symmetry.space_group_name_H-M   'P 1'
#
loop_
_entity.id
_entity.type
_entity.pdbx_description
1 polymer ?
#
loop_
_entity_poly.entity_id
_entity_poly.type
_entity_poly.pdbx_seq_one_letter_code
_entity_poly.pdbx_strand_id
1 'polypeptide(L)'
;MNPPAQADTSNPYDVIDIPPEFAPTRVHPMRVRARQVDAGRRIPLHTHAWAQLAYASRGVLRVATTGTTWMVPPSRAIWVPPHVTHEVVIVEDAYLRTLYIDESIVPDGLDACRVVEVTGLLRELIVALDARDLSDARERLLCGLVLDELSRAEPLPLAVPMPDEKRLRMLCESVLAQPAHAESLEHWASEVGASTRTISRLFKQELGVSFSQWRQQALLARAIPLLNQGRPLSHIARELGYQSQSAFSAMFRRAFGESPRAFMLRGYEHRGAEDGIATDDALDDDDAFGTTR
;
A
#
# COMPACT_ATOMS: atom_id res chain seq x y z
N MET A 1 -21.38 42.22 -22.11
CA MET A 1 -21.10 41.59 -20.83
C MET A 1 -21.22 40.08 -21.05
N ASN A 2 -20.09 39.39 -21.24
CA ASN A 2 -20.06 37.94 -21.35
C ASN A 2 -20.07 37.35 -19.96
N PRO A 3 -20.83 36.27 -19.68
CA PRO A 3 -20.75 35.57 -18.41
C PRO A 3 -19.39 34.90 -18.27
N PRO A 4 -18.86 34.78 -17.02
CA PRO A 4 -17.60 34.11 -16.79
C PRO A 4 -17.72 32.61 -17.14
N ALA A 5 -16.68 32.07 -17.79
CA ALA A 5 -16.54 30.67 -18.14
C ALA A 5 -16.67 29.83 -16.85
N GLN A 6 -17.60 28.90 -16.88
CA GLN A 6 -17.70 27.85 -15.86
C GLN A 6 -16.41 27.04 -15.90
N ALA A 7 -15.71 27.02 -14.77
CA ALA A 7 -14.57 26.14 -14.58
C ALA A 7 -15.03 24.69 -14.72
N ASP A 8 -14.40 23.99 -15.64
CA ASP A 8 -14.56 22.54 -15.84
C ASP A 8 -14.05 21.83 -14.59
N THR A 9 -14.96 21.38 -13.73
CA THR A 9 -14.69 20.65 -12.50
C THR A 9 -14.73 19.12 -12.70
N SER A 10 -14.43 18.65 -13.89
CA SER A 10 -14.22 17.21 -14.10
C SER A 10 -12.81 16.82 -13.60
N ASN A 11 -12.67 16.69 -12.28
CA ASN A 11 -11.53 15.99 -11.71
C ASN A 11 -11.76 14.48 -12.01
N PRO A 12 -10.91 13.81 -12.83
CA PRO A 12 -11.12 12.42 -13.22
C PRO A 12 -10.93 11.42 -12.07
N TYR A 13 -10.65 11.90 -10.86
CA TYR A 13 -10.48 11.08 -9.67
C TYR A 13 -11.60 11.39 -8.68
N ASP A 14 -12.57 10.49 -8.55
CA ASP A 14 -13.53 10.54 -7.45
C ASP A 14 -12.78 10.48 -6.11
N VAL A 15 -12.93 11.54 -5.33
CA VAL A 15 -12.35 11.65 -3.98
C VAL A 15 -13.13 10.71 -3.06
N ILE A 16 -12.43 9.80 -2.40
CA ILE A 16 -13.02 8.94 -1.39
C ILE A 16 -12.89 9.65 -0.04
N ASP A 17 -13.99 10.05 0.55
CA ASP A 17 -14.04 10.62 1.90
C ASP A 17 -14.10 9.53 2.98
N ILE A 18 -13.64 9.84 4.20
CA ILE A 18 -13.78 8.98 5.38
C ILE A 18 -15.01 9.46 6.15
N PRO A 19 -16.14 8.72 6.09
CA PRO A 19 -17.33 9.12 6.80
C PRO A 19 -17.08 9.20 8.32
N PRO A 20 -17.71 10.17 9.02
CA PRO A 20 -17.46 10.42 10.45
C PRO A 20 -17.69 9.21 11.37
N GLU A 21 -18.58 8.29 10.99
CA GLU A 21 -18.88 7.08 11.76
C GLU A 21 -17.70 6.09 11.84
N PHE A 22 -16.71 6.21 10.94
CA PHE A 22 -15.50 5.41 10.97
C PHE A 22 -14.34 6.09 11.71
N ALA A 23 -14.52 7.31 12.23
CA ALA A 23 -13.51 7.94 13.07
C ALA A 23 -13.43 7.21 14.42
N PRO A 24 -12.26 6.70 14.84
CA PRO A 24 -12.10 6.06 16.12
C PRO A 24 -12.22 7.09 17.25
N THR A 25 -12.61 6.63 18.44
CA THR A 25 -12.75 7.45 19.63
C THR A 25 -12.15 6.72 20.82
N ARG A 26 -11.90 7.40 21.94
CA ARG A 26 -11.40 6.74 23.17
C ARG A 26 -12.34 5.66 23.71
N VAL A 27 -13.64 5.74 23.43
CA VAL A 27 -14.62 4.74 23.85
C VAL A 27 -14.62 3.53 22.90
N HIS A 28 -14.50 3.81 21.62
CA HIS A 28 -14.37 2.81 20.55
C HIS A 28 -13.05 3.04 19.81
N PRO A 29 -11.95 2.51 20.34
CA PRO A 29 -10.63 2.92 19.89
C PRO A 29 -10.20 2.31 18.55
N MET A 30 -10.96 1.36 18.01
CA MET A 30 -10.77 0.83 16.67
C MET A 30 -12.07 0.82 15.88
N ARG A 31 -11.99 1.18 14.59
CA ARG A 31 -13.09 1.13 13.64
C ARG A 31 -12.63 0.48 12.35
N VAL A 32 -13.41 -0.46 11.84
CA VAL A 32 -13.17 -1.12 10.57
C VAL A 32 -14.10 -0.55 9.51
N ARG A 33 -13.56 -0.29 8.33
CA ARG A 33 -14.33 0.03 7.14
C ARG A 33 -13.96 -0.96 6.04
N ALA A 34 -14.91 -1.79 5.65
CA ALA A 34 -14.78 -2.73 4.55
C ALA A 34 -15.54 -2.23 3.32
N ARG A 35 -14.93 -2.32 2.13
CA ARG A 35 -15.59 -1.91 0.88
C ARG A 35 -14.87 -2.43 -0.35
N GLN A 36 -15.62 -2.62 -1.43
CA GLN A 36 -15.04 -2.78 -2.75
C GLN A 36 -14.68 -1.41 -3.34
N VAL A 37 -13.52 -1.32 -3.99
CA VAL A 37 -13.05 -0.09 -4.64
C VAL A 37 -12.40 -0.44 -5.96
N ASP A 38 -12.83 0.22 -7.03
CA ASP A 38 -12.35 -0.02 -8.38
C ASP A 38 -10.93 0.52 -8.59
N ALA A 39 -10.22 -0.07 -9.54
CA ALA A 39 -8.90 0.39 -9.96
C ALA A 39 -8.95 1.85 -10.47
N GLY A 40 -7.87 2.58 -10.23
CA GLY A 40 -7.77 4.00 -10.59
C GLY A 40 -8.39 4.97 -9.57
N ARG A 41 -9.19 4.49 -8.62
CA ARG A 41 -9.72 5.36 -7.55
C ARG A 41 -8.60 5.86 -6.65
N ARG A 42 -8.79 7.06 -6.11
CA ARG A 42 -7.77 7.74 -5.31
C ARG A 42 -8.38 8.37 -4.06
N ILE A 43 -7.73 8.18 -2.93
CA ILE A 43 -7.89 9.02 -1.75
C ILE A 43 -6.76 10.05 -1.82
N PRO A 44 -7.04 11.33 -2.09
CA PRO A 44 -6.02 12.34 -2.29
C PRO A 44 -5.20 12.56 -1.02
N LEU A 45 -4.14 13.33 -1.15
CA LEU A 45 -3.25 13.65 -0.03
C LEU A 45 -4.03 14.23 1.14
N HIS A 46 -4.01 13.56 2.28
CA HIS A 46 -4.76 13.90 3.49
C HIS A 46 -3.97 13.51 4.74
N THR A 47 -4.43 13.96 5.87
CA THR A 47 -3.90 13.61 7.19
C THR A 47 -5.04 13.45 8.19
N HIS A 48 -4.84 12.65 9.20
CA HIS A 48 -5.80 12.42 10.28
C HIS A 48 -5.07 12.18 11.62
N ALA A 49 -5.77 12.42 12.73
CA ALA A 49 -5.23 12.30 14.08
C ALA A 49 -5.12 10.86 14.61
N TRP A 50 -5.60 9.88 13.89
CA TRP A 50 -5.57 8.47 14.24
C TRP A 50 -4.58 7.69 13.37
N ALA A 51 -4.18 6.50 13.82
CA ALA A 51 -3.41 5.59 12.99
C ALA A 51 -4.31 4.81 12.03
N GLN A 52 -3.74 4.33 10.93
CA GLN A 52 -4.44 3.56 9.91
C GLN A 52 -3.66 2.30 9.57
N LEU A 53 -4.38 1.17 9.53
CA LEU A 53 -3.90 -0.06 8.91
C LEU A 53 -4.77 -0.33 7.67
N ALA A 54 -4.22 -0.10 6.48
CA ALA A 54 -4.92 -0.38 5.23
C ALA A 54 -4.49 -1.75 4.67
N TYR A 55 -5.45 -2.63 4.55
CA TYR A 55 -5.30 -4.00 4.10
C TYR A 55 -6.26 -4.27 2.94
N ALA A 56 -5.78 -4.94 1.89
CA ALA A 56 -6.63 -5.45 0.82
C ALA A 56 -6.53 -6.98 0.78
N SER A 57 -7.67 -7.66 0.87
CA SER A 57 -7.73 -9.11 0.67
C SER A 57 -7.59 -9.47 -0.81
N ARG A 58 -7.99 -8.58 -1.70
CA ARG A 58 -7.86 -8.66 -3.15
C ARG A 58 -7.42 -7.31 -3.69
N GLY A 59 -6.64 -7.32 -4.78
CA GLY A 59 -6.13 -6.11 -5.43
C GLY A 59 -4.83 -5.59 -4.83
N VAL A 60 -4.33 -4.51 -5.38
CA VAL A 60 -3.06 -3.89 -4.99
C VAL A 60 -3.27 -2.41 -4.70
N LEU A 61 -2.74 -1.95 -3.58
CA LEU A 61 -2.75 -0.54 -3.19
C LEU A 61 -1.37 0.07 -3.42
N ARG A 62 -1.35 1.34 -3.79
CA ARG A 62 -0.17 2.19 -3.69
C ARG A 62 -0.44 3.27 -2.64
N VAL A 63 0.39 3.33 -1.64
CA VAL A 63 0.33 4.39 -0.62
C VAL A 63 1.59 5.23 -0.73
N ALA A 64 1.44 6.55 -0.72
CA ALA A 64 2.58 7.46 -0.83
C ALA A 64 2.50 8.56 0.23
N THR A 65 3.65 8.88 0.79
CA THR A 65 3.90 10.06 1.63
C THR A 65 4.86 11.01 0.91
N THR A 66 5.22 12.12 1.54
CA THR A 66 6.33 12.95 1.06
C THR A 66 7.62 12.13 1.10
N GLY A 67 8.15 11.77 -0.06
CA GLY A 67 9.45 11.10 -0.20
C GLY A 67 9.44 9.56 -0.13
N THR A 68 8.31 8.88 0.09
CA THR A 68 8.30 7.40 0.05
C THR A 68 6.98 6.87 -0.50
N THR A 69 7.08 5.83 -1.31
CA THR A 69 5.94 5.10 -1.85
C THR A 69 6.01 3.62 -1.49
N TRP A 70 4.88 3.04 -1.14
CA TRP A 70 4.73 1.61 -0.85
C TRP A 70 3.77 0.96 -1.83
N MET A 71 4.10 -0.23 -2.30
CA MET A 71 3.17 -1.13 -2.99
C MET A 71 2.70 -2.20 -1.99
N VAL A 72 1.38 -2.27 -1.78
CA VAL A 72 0.75 -3.14 -0.80
C VAL A 72 -0.05 -4.21 -1.52
N PRO A 73 0.47 -5.44 -1.63
CA PRO A 73 -0.22 -6.55 -2.27
C PRO A 73 -1.25 -7.20 -1.34
N PRO A 74 -2.09 -8.11 -1.84
CA PRO A 74 -2.96 -8.92 -1.00
C PRO A 74 -2.20 -9.61 0.14
N SER A 75 -2.87 -9.85 1.25
CA SER A 75 -2.30 -10.40 2.48
C SER A 75 -1.19 -9.56 3.14
N ARG A 76 -1.07 -8.32 2.74
CA ARG A 76 -0.18 -7.31 3.37
C ARG A 76 -0.97 -6.06 3.72
N ALA A 77 -0.57 -5.39 4.77
CA ALA A 77 -1.15 -4.13 5.20
C ALA A 77 -0.08 -3.05 5.28
N ILE A 78 -0.47 -1.81 4.98
CA ILE A 78 0.34 -0.64 5.30
C ILE A 78 -0.14 -0.05 6.62
N TRP A 79 0.80 0.10 7.54
CA TRP A 79 0.65 0.92 8.73
C TRP A 79 1.00 2.36 8.44
N VAL A 80 0.10 3.28 8.76
CA VAL A 80 0.30 4.72 8.69
C VAL A 80 0.08 5.30 10.08
N PRO A 81 1.11 5.88 10.72
CA PRO A 81 0.98 6.51 12.03
C PRO A 81 0.02 7.71 12.04
N PRO A 82 -0.45 8.16 13.21
CA PRO A 82 -1.20 9.41 13.34
C PRO A 82 -0.43 10.60 12.73
N HIS A 83 -1.15 11.58 12.21
CA HIS A 83 -0.61 12.83 11.68
C HIS A 83 0.32 12.72 10.45
N VAL A 84 0.48 11.53 9.87
CA VAL A 84 1.26 11.37 8.64
C VAL A 84 0.41 11.70 7.42
N THR A 85 0.85 12.69 6.65
CA THR A 85 0.20 13.06 5.38
C THR A 85 0.49 12.00 4.32
N HIS A 86 -0.57 11.43 3.74
CA HIS A 86 -0.45 10.35 2.75
C HIS A 86 -1.58 10.36 1.72
N GLU A 87 -1.34 9.72 0.59
CA GLU A 87 -2.36 9.39 -0.41
C GLU A 87 -2.47 7.87 -0.58
N VAL A 88 -3.65 7.41 -1.01
CA VAL A 88 -3.86 6.01 -1.37
C VAL A 88 -4.41 5.94 -2.80
N VAL A 89 -3.82 5.10 -3.63
CA VAL A 89 -4.29 4.82 -5.00
C VAL A 89 -4.57 3.34 -5.13
N ILE A 90 -5.72 3.01 -5.64
CA ILE A 90 -6.12 1.64 -5.95
C ILE A 90 -5.53 1.29 -7.31
N VAL A 91 -4.56 0.39 -7.33
CA VAL A 91 -3.83 -0.02 -8.56
C VAL A 91 -4.61 -1.08 -9.33
N GLU A 92 -5.28 -1.96 -8.60
CA GLU A 92 -6.15 -3.03 -9.13
C GLU A 92 -7.42 -3.08 -8.27
N ASP A 93 -8.54 -3.50 -8.85
CA ASP A 93 -9.81 -3.65 -8.13
C ASP A 93 -9.58 -4.36 -6.80
N ALA A 94 -9.96 -3.71 -5.72
CA ALA A 94 -9.60 -4.13 -4.38
C ALA A 94 -10.83 -4.28 -3.48
N TYR A 95 -10.82 -5.32 -2.64
CA TYR A 95 -11.65 -5.37 -1.46
C TYR A 95 -10.81 -4.84 -0.30
N LEU A 96 -11.05 -3.57 0.05
CA LEU A 96 -10.26 -2.82 1.01
C LEU A 96 -10.89 -2.89 2.39
N ARG A 97 -10.12 -3.35 3.38
CA ARG A 97 -10.43 -3.19 4.79
C ARG A 97 -9.47 -2.18 5.40
N THR A 98 -9.99 -1.14 5.97
CA THR A 98 -9.20 -0.13 6.68
C THR A 98 -9.56 -0.16 8.14
N LEU A 99 -8.58 -0.40 9.00
CA LEU A 99 -8.70 -0.29 10.44
C LEU A 99 -8.16 1.07 10.87
N TYR A 100 -9.01 1.91 11.45
CA TYR A 100 -8.67 3.19 12.05
C TYR A 100 -8.49 3.00 13.55
N ILE A 101 -7.40 3.54 14.11
CA ILE A 101 -6.96 3.26 15.49
C ILE A 101 -6.71 4.59 16.20
N ASP A 102 -7.41 4.83 17.31
CA ASP A 102 -7.24 6.04 18.13
C ASP A 102 -5.79 6.18 18.60
N GLU A 103 -5.22 7.39 18.49
CA GLU A 103 -3.81 7.64 18.80
C GLU A 103 -3.47 7.28 20.25
N SER A 104 -4.43 7.37 21.19
CA SER A 104 -4.21 7.10 22.62
C SER A 104 -3.87 5.65 22.95
N ILE A 105 -4.11 4.71 22.01
CA ILE A 105 -3.81 3.29 22.20
C ILE A 105 -2.69 2.80 21.30
N VAL A 106 -2.10 3.66 20.46
CA VAL A 106 -0.98 3.28 19.58
C VAL A 106 0.26 2.98 20.42
N PRO A 107 0.85 1.77 20.31
CA PRO A 107 2.07 1.42 21.04
C PRO A 107 3.29 2.21 20.57
N ASP A 108 4.26 2.39 21.47
CA ASP A 108 5.58 2.90 21.13
C ASP A 108 6.26 2.03 20.04
N GLY A 109 7.07 2.66 19.18
CA GLY A 109 7.79 1.97 18.11
C GLY A 109 6.98 1.77 16.81
N LEU A 110 5.76 2.30 16.74
CA LEU A 110 4.93 2.36 15.52
C LEU A 110 4.92 3.76 14.89
N ASP A 111 6.02 4.51 14.98
CA ASP A 111 6.12 5.93 14.58
C ASP A 111 6.35 6.14 13.08
N ALA A 112 6.63 5.08 12.31
CA ALA A 112 6.94 5.15 10.88
C ALA A 112 5.99 4.29 10.05
N CYS A 113 5.67 4.77 8.83
CA CYS A 113 4.95 3.96 7.85
C CYS A 113 5.73 2.69 7.50
N ARG A 114 5.05 1.55 7.47
CA ARG A 114 5.65 0.26 7.12
C ARG A 114 4.61 -0.72 6.59
N VAL A 115 5.03 -1.53 5.65
CA VAL A 115 4.21 -2.67 5.20
C VAL A 115 4.52 -3.87 6.07
N VAL A 116 3.48 -4.54 6.53
CA VAL A 116 3.56 -5.75 7.38
C VAL A 116 2.77 -6.90 6.77
N GLU A 117 3.08 -8.12 7.17
CA GLU A 117 2.27 -9.28 6.82
C GLU A 117 0.97 -9.28 7.64
N VAL A 118 -0.15 -9.58 6.97
CA VAL A 118 -1.42 -9.87 7.66
C VAL A 118 -1.46 -11.37 7.92
N THR A 119 -1.16 -11.75 9.16
CA THR A 119 -1.26 -13.14 9.60
C THR A 119 -2.72 -13.62 9.56
N GLY A 120 -2.93 -14.94 9.56
CA GLY A 120 -4.29 -15.48 9.67
C GLY A 120 -5.02 -14.97 10.92
N LEU A 121 -4.30 -14.85 12.06
CA LEU A 121 -4.88 -14.30 13.29
C LEU A 121 -5.26 -12.83 13.12
N LEU A 122 -4.36 -11.97 12.62
CA LEU A 122 -4.62 -10.54 12.44
C LEU A 122 -5.82 -10.32 11.50
N ARG A 123 -5.94 -11.11 10.43
CA ARG A 123 -7.08 -11.07 9.51
C ARG A 123 -8.40 -11.34 10.25
N GLU A 124 -8.48 -12.45 11.00
CA GLU A 124 -9.71 -12.81 11.73
C GLU A 124 -10.05 -11.80 12.82
N LEU A 125 -9.05 -11.19 13.46
CA LEU A 125 -9.27 -10.10 14.42
C LEU A 125 -9.88 -8.87 13.75
N ILE A 126 -9.39 -8.48 12.56
CA ILE A 126 -9.96 -7.36 11.79
C ILE A 126 -11.40 -7.65 11.39
N VAL A 127 -11.69 -8.88 10.92
CA VAL A 127 -13.05 -9.30 10.59
C VAL A 127 -13.96 -9.29 11.83
N ALA A 128 -13.45 -9.79 12.97
CA ALA A 128 -14.22 -9.80 14.21
C ALA A 128 -14.53 -8.39 14.75
N LEU A 129 -13.66 -7.41 14.51
CA LEU A 129 -13.88 -6.00 14.87
C LEU A 129 -14.91 -5.29 13.98
N ASP A 130 -15.21 -5.84 12.79
CA ASP A 130 -16.23 -5.29 11.87
C ASP A 130 -17.67 -5.70 12.27
N ALA A 131 -17.82 -6.58 13.26
CA ALA A 131 -19.14 -7.03 13.73
C ALA A 131 -19.93 -5.89 14.42
N ARG A 132 -21.22 -5.78 14.07
CA ARG A 132 -22.10 -4.68 14.54
C ARG A 132 -22.43 -4.73 16.05
N ASP A 133 -22.42 -5.92 16.67
CA ASP A 133 -22.90 -6.14 18.05
C ASP A 133 -21.75 -6.58 18.99
N LEU A 134 -20.63 -5.84 18.98
CA LEU A 134 -19.52 -6.10 19.89
C LEU A 134 -19.81 -5.52 21.28
N SER A 135 -19.71 -6.38 22.32
CA SER A 135 -19.66 -5.86 23.70
C SER A 135 -18.32 -5.15 23.96
N ASP A 136 -18.32 -4.12 24.80
CA ASP A 136 -17.12 -3.37 25.18
C ASP A 136 -15.98 -4.27 25.68
N ALA A 137 -16.32 -5.36 26.40
CA ALA A 137 -15.34 -6.32 26.90
C ALA A 137 -14.65 -7.07 25.75
N ARG A 138 -15.44 -7.51 24.73
CA ARG A 138 -14.91 -8.20 23.56
C ARG A 138 -14.11 -7.26 22.68
N GLU A 139 -14.59 -6.04 22.43
CA GLU A 139 -13.87 -5.01 21.66
C GLU A 139 -12.48 -4.76 22.27
N ARG A 140 -12.38 -4.56 23.59
CA ARG A 140 -11.09 -4.36 24.28
C ARG A 140 -10.12 -5.53 24.09
N LEU A 141 -10.59 -6.77 24.15
CA LEU A 141 -9.75 -7.97 23.94
C LEU A 141 -9.23 -8.03 22.49
N LEU A 142 -10.11 -7.80 21.52
CA LEU A 142 -9.74 -7.79 20.10
C LEU A 142 -8.74 -6.67 19.80
N CYS A 143 -8.96 -5.46 20.31
CA CYS A 143 -8.03 -4.34 20.18
C CYS A 143 -6.64 -4.69 20.74
N GLY A 144 -6.59 -5.28 21.94
CA GLY A 144 -5.33 -5.69 22.56
C GLY A 144 -4.55 -6.71 21.72
N LEU A 145 -5.23 -7.69 21.13
CA LEU A 145 -4.61 -8.70 20.26
C LEU A 145 -4.13 -8.10 18.94
N VAL A 146 -4.90 -7.19 18.33
CA VAL A 146 -4.46 -6.47 17.12
C VAL A 146 -3.17 -5.68 17.38
N LEU A 147 -3.09 -4.96 18.50
CA LEU A 147 -1.89 -4.20 18.86
C LEU A 147 -0.68 -5.10 19.13
N ASP A 148 -0.88 -6.26 19.76
CA ASP A 148 0.18 -7.26 19.97
C ASP A 148 0.71 -7.79 18.64
N GLU A 149 -0.19 -8.18 17.70
CA GLU A 149 0.19 -8.63 16.35
C GLU A 149 0.97 -7.54 15.60
N LEU A 150 0.51 -6.28 15.62
CA LEU A 150 1.19 -5.17 14.95
C LEU A 150 2.55 -4.85 15.55
N SER A 151 2.69 -4.94 16.89
CA SER A 151 3.94 -4.69 17.58
C SER A 151 5.02 -5.73 17.27
N ARG A 152 4.61 -6.97 16.99
CA ARG A 152 5.52 -8.08 16.62
C ARG A 152 5.80 -8.16 15.12
N ALA A 153 5.01 -7.46 14.29
CA ALA A 153 5.12 -7.59 12.85
C ALA A 153 6.42 -6.96 12.31
N GLU A 154 7.20 -7.76 11.59
CA GLU A 154 8.42 -7.31 10.94
C GLU A 154 8.10 -6.48 9.68
N PRO A 155 8.77 -5.33 9.45
CA PRO A 155 8.60 -4.54 8.25
C PRO A 155 9.03 -5.28 6.99
N LEU A 156 8.22 -5.25 5.94
CA LEU A 156 8.56 -5.82 4.64
C LEU A 156 9.25 -4.77 3.75
N PRO A 157 10.19 -5.18 2.88
CA PRO A 157 10.98 -4.29 2.03
C PRO A 157 10.19 -3.80 0.79
N LEU A 158 9.02 -3.23 1.02
CA LEU A 158 8.09 -2.73 -0.02
C LEU A 158 8.06 -1.20 -0.11
N ALA A 159 8.95 -0.52 0.60
CA ALA A 159 9.15 0.92 0.50
C ALA A 159 10.08 1.26 -0.68
N VAL A 160 9.69 2.26 -1.47
CA VAL A 160 10.54 2.85 -2.51
C VAL A 160 10.72 4.32 -2.14
N PRO A 161 11.80 4.68 -1.43
CA PRO A 161 12.07 6.06 -1.08
C PRO A 161 12.43 6.87 -2.34
N MET A 162 11.91 8.10 -2.42
CA MET A 162 12.18 9.04 -3.51
C MET A 162 12.96 10.24 -2.96
N PRO A 163 14.06 10.63 -3.58
CA PRO A 163 14.90 11.71 -3.10
C PRO A 163 14.28 13.09 -3.40
N ASP A 164 14.71 14.11 -2.67
CA ASP A 164 14.34 15.51 -2.92
C ASP A 164 15.33 16.21 -3.86
N GLU A 165 16.58 15.79 -3.89
CA GLU A 165 17.58 16.36 -4.82
C GLU A 165 17.17 16.06 -6.28
N LYS A 166 17.06 17.12 -7.07
CA LYS A 166 16.46 17.11 -8.42
C LYS A 166 17.09 16.09 -9.36
N ARG A 167 18.43 16.01 -9.43
CA ARG A 167 19.13 15.08 -10.34
C ARG A 167 18.95 13.63 -9.91
N LEU A 168 19.00 13.39 -8.59
CA LEU A 168 18.77 12.06 -8.04
C LEU A 168 17.32 11.61 -8.26
N ARG A 169 16.36 12.51 -8.09
CA ARG A 169 14.95 12.26 -8.40
C ARG A 169 14.73 11.91 -9.87
N MET A 170 15.30 12.70 -10.79
CA MET A 170 15.23 12.41 -12.24
C MET A 170 15.80 11.03 -12.56
N LEU A 171 16.96 10.68 -11.98
CA LEU A 171 17.55 9.33 -12.15
C LEU A 171 16.60 8.24 -11.65
N CYS A 172 16.04 8.39 -10.45
CA CYS A 172 15.09 7.42 -9.89
C CYS A 172 13.84 7.28 -10.77
N GLU A 173 13.28 8.37 -11.26
CA GLU A 173 12.14 8.37 -12.18
C GLU A 173 12.46 7.67 -13.50
N SER A 174 13.64 7.92 -14.10
CA SER A 174 14.09 7.24 -15.32
C SER A 174 14.23 5.72 -15.12
N VAL A 175 14.81 5.29 -14.02
CA VAL A 175 14.92 3.87 -13.66
C VAL A 175 13.54 3.22 -13.48
N LEU A 176 12.61 3.91 -12.82
CA LEU A 176 11.24 3.41 -12.64
C LEU A 176 10.46 3.33 -13.94
N ALA A 177 10.68 4.27 -14.87
CA ALA A 177 10.05 4.28 -16.19
C ALA A 177 10.56 3.14 -17.08
N GLN A 178 11.83 2.76 -16.95
CA GLN A 178 12.51 1.77 -17.81
C GLN A 178 13.18 0.64 -17.01
N PRO A 179 12.44 -0.16 -16.25
CA PRO A 179 12.99 -1.17 -15.34
C PRO A 179 13.75 -2.29 -16.07
N ALA A 180 13.38 -2.59 -17.34
CA ALA A 180 14.06 -3.58 -18.17
C ALA A 180 15.48 -3.16 -18.57
N HIS A 181 15.79 -1.86 -18.56
CA HIS A 181 17.12 -1.37 -18.83
C HIS A 181 18.02 -1.67 -17.63
N ALA A 182 18.77 -2.78 -17.76
CA ALA A 182 19.76 -3.20 -16.75
C ALA A 182 21.05 -2.35 -16.83
N GLU A 183 20.88 -1.05 -17.11
CA GLU A 183 21.98 -0.13 -17.26
C GLU A 183 22.77 0.03 -15.96
N SER A 184 24.05 0.31 -16.13
CA SER A 184 24.94 0.54 -15.01
C SER A 184 24.67 1.89 -14.33
N LEU A 185 25.15 2.06 -13.11
CA LEU A 185 25.06 3.36 -12.43
C LEU A 185 25.80 4.46 -13.23
N GLU A 186 26.85 4.11 -13.95
CA GLU A 186 27.61 5.01 -14.84
C GLU A 186 26.70 5.60 -15.92
N HIS A 187 25.91 4.76 -16.56
CA HIS A 187 24.97 5.19 -17.59
C HIS A 187 23.95 6.19 -17.02
N TRP A 188 23.24 5.79 -15.95
CA TRP A 188 22.23 6.64 -15.32
C TRP A 188 22.79 7.95 -14.76
N ALA A 189 24.00 7.92 -14.19
CA ALA A 189 24.66 9.12 -13.69
C ALA A 189 25.02 10.09 -14.84
N SER A 190 25.44 9.56 -15.98
CA SER A 190 25.73 10.34 -17.19
C SER A 190 24.50 11.07 -17.72
N GLU A 191 23.33 10.40 -17.74
CA GLU A 191 22.07 10.99 -18.21
C GLU A 191 21.66 12.22 -17.40
N VAL A 192 21.92 12.23 -16.09
CA VAL A 192 21.62 13.35 -15.20
C VAL A 192 22.79 14.31 -15.02
N GLY A 193 23.85 14.19 -15.83
CA GLY A 193 25.01 15.06 -15.81
C GLY A 193 25.83 15.00 -14.51
N ALA A 194 25.94 13.82 -13.89
CA ALA A 194 26.65 13.63 -12.64
C ALA A 194 27.66 12.48 -12.72
N SER A 195 28.66 12.47 -11.84
CA SER A 195 29.55 11.30 -11.70
C SER A 195 28.90 10.22 -10.83
N THR A 196 29.29 8.96 -11.04
CA THR A 196 28.88 7.81 -10.19
C THR A 196 29.18 8.05 -8.70
N ARG A 197 30.31 8.69 -8.41
CA ARG A 197 30.69 9.07 -7.04
C ARG A 197 29.68 10.06 -6.43
N THR A 198 29.23 11.05 -7.20
CA THR A 198 28.24 12.03 -6.77
C THR A 198 26.91 11.34 -6.49
N ILE A 199 26.42 10.52 -7.43
CA ILE A 199 25.15 9.81 -7.30
C ILE A 199 25.19 8.83 -6.12
N SER A 200 26.25 8.03 -5.97
CA SER A 200 26.41 7.10 -4.84
C SER A 200 26.38 7.81 -3.48
N ARG A 201 27.02 8.99 -3.41
CA ARG A 201 26.99 9.82 -2.20
C ARG A 201 25.58 10.35 -1.90
N LEU A 202 24.87 10.83 -2.92
CA LEU A 202 23.50 11.33 -2.77
C LEU A 202 22.55 10.22 -2.32
N PHE A 203 22.60 9.04 -2.92
CA PHE A 203 21.81 7.88 -2.46
C PHE A 203 22.02 7.61 -0.97
N LYS A 204 23.27 7.62 -0.52
CA LYS A 204 23.60 7.36 0.88
C LYS A 204 23.14 8.47 1.82
N GLN A 205 23.27 9.73 1.39
CA GLN A 205 22.94 10.90 2.20
C GLN A 205 21.44 11.14 2.32
N GLU A 206 20.69 11.01 1.22
CA GLU A 206 19.26 11.30 1.21
C GLU A 206 18.40 10.08 1.55
N LEU A 207 18.76 8.90 1.02
CA LEU A 207 17.92 7.71 1.13
C LEU A 207 18.48 6.66 2.10
N GLY A 208 19.70 6.84 2.61
CA GLY A 208 20.34 5.89 3.52
C GLY A 208 20.76 4.56 2.89
N VAL A 209 20.48 4.35 1.61
CA VAL A 209 20.71 3.09 0.86
C VAL A 209 21.68 3.29 -0.29
N SER A 210 22.19 2.19 -0.88
CA SER A 210 22.91 2.23 -2.15
C SER A 210 21.94 2.23 -3.34
N PHE A 211 22.42 2.66 -4.52
CA PHE A 211 21.65 2.53 -5.78
C PHE A 211 21.16 1.09 -6.03
N SER A 212 22.01 0.12 -5.80
CA SER A 212 21.64 -1.30 -6.00
C SER A 212 20.52 -1.74 -5.06
N GLN A 213 20.57 -1.35 -3.79
CA GLN A 213 19.50 -1.63 -2.82
C GLN A 213 18.20 -0.92 -3.19
N TRP A 214 18.28 0.36 -3.54
CA TRP A 214 17.12 1.15 -3.96
C TRP A 214 16.50 0.57 -5.24
N ARG A 215 17.33 0.24 -6.26
CA ARG A 215 16.85 -0.37 -7.50
C ARG A 215 16.16 -1.72 -7.24
N GLN A 216 16.69 -2.52 -6.33
CA GLN A 216 16.05 -3.78 -5.95
C GLN A 216 14.67 -3.54 -5.34
N GLN A 217 14.51 -2.58 -4.44
CA GLN A 217 13.20 -2.21 -3.87
C GLN A 217 12.22 -1.73 -4.95
N ALA A 218 12.69 -0.88 -5.87
CA ALA A 218 11.90 -0.39 -6.99
C ALA A 218 11.41 -1.53 -7.90
N LEU A 219 12.28 -2.48 -8.23
CA LEU A 219 11.93 -3.66 -9.03
C LEU A 219 10.95 -4.59 -8.30
N LEU A 220 11.11 -4.77 -7.00
CA LEU A 220 10.16 -5.55 -6.19
C LEU A 220 8.77 -4.89 -6.17
N ALA A 221 8.71 -3.58 -5.94
CA ALA A 221 7.44 -2.84 -5.98
C ALA A 221 6.73 -3.01 -7.34
N ARG A 222 7.49 -2.97 -8.44
CA ARG A 222 6.92 -3.20 -9.78
C ARG A 222 6.53 -4.65 -10.05
N ALA A 223 7.22 -5.62 -9.45
CA ALA A 223 6.89 -7.04 -9.57
C ALA A 223 5.53 -7.38 -8.94
N ILE A 224 5.15 -6.71 -7.87
CA ILE A 224 3.96 -7.03 -7.07
C ILE A 224 2.66 -7.05 -7.89
N PRO A 225 2.29 -5.99 -8.64
CA PRO A 225 1.09 -6.03 -9.48
C PRO A 225 1.15 -7.14 -10.52
N LEU A 226 2.29 -7.33 -11.18
CA LEU A 226 2.46 -8.37 -12.20
C LEU A 226 2.27 -9.78 -11.63
N LEU A 227 2.79 -10.02 -10.43
CA LEU A 227 2.59 -11.27 -9.69
C LEU A 227 1.11 -11.45 -9.34
N ASN A 228 0.46 -10.41 -8.86
CA ASN A 228 -0.96 -10.47 -8.48
C ASN A 228 -1.89 -10.72 -9.69
N GLN A 229 -1.52 -10.22 -10.87
CA GLN A 229 -2.18 -10.51 -12.15
C GLN A 229 -1.95 -11.94 -12.66
N GLY A 230 -1.16 -12.76 -11.96
CA GLY A 230 -0.85 -14.12 -12.39
C GLY A 230 0.07 -14.19 -13.62
N ARG A 231 0.83 -13.13 -13.93
CA ARG A 231 1.75 -13.13 -15.06
C ARG A 231 2.83 -14.21 -14.90
N PRO A 232 3.22 -14.90 -15.97
CA PRO A 232 4.29 -15.89 -15.91
C PRO A 232 5.59 -15.31 -15.36
N LEU A 233 6.26 -16.02 -14.44
CA LEU A 233 7.51 -15.55 -13.81
C LEU A 233 8.62 -15.25 -14.82
N SER A 234 8.67 -15.98 -15.92
CA SER A 234 9.62 -15.72 -17.04
C SER A 234 9.32 -14.37 -17.72
N HIS A 235 8.07 -14.00 -17.85
CA HIS A 235 7.64 -12.69 -18.39
C HIS A 235 8.03 -11.57 -17.43
N ILE A 236 7.72 -11.72 -16.14
CA ILE A 236 8.06 -10.75 -15.09
C ILE A 236 9.57 -10.53 -15.03
N ALA A 237 10.36 -11.62 -15.03
CA ALA A 237 11.82 -11.53 -15.02
C ALA A 237 12.35 -10.70 -16.19
N ARG A 238 11.85 -10.94 -17.41
CA ARG A 238 12.24 -10.19 -18.60
C ARG A 238 11.83 -8.73 -18.53
N GLU A 239 10.59 -8.44 -18.12
CA GLU A 239 10.08 -7.07 -17.98
C GLU A 239 10.89 -6.24 -16.96
N LEU A 240 11.42 -6.90 -15.93
CA LEU A 240 12.25 -6.28 -14.91
C LEU A 240 13.75 -6.30 -15.21
N GLY A 241 14.17 -6.73 -16.41
CA GLY A 241 15.57 -6.74 -16.84
C GLY A 241 16.43 -7.85 -16.25
N TYR A 242 15.82 -8.94 -15.76
CA TYR A 242 16.57 -10.12 -15.30
C TYR A 242 16.89 -11.05 -16.47
N GLN A 243 18.10 -11.61 -16.48
CA GLN A 243 18.55 -12.56 -17.51
C GLN A 243 17.75 -13.88 -17.49
N SER A 244 17.17 -14.24 -16.34
CA SER A 244 16.40 -15.48 -16.20
C SER A 244 15.37 -15.39 -15.08
N GLN A 245 14.35 -16.24 -15.16
CA GLN A 245 13.38 -16.46 -14.08
C GLN A 245 14.07 -16.86 -12.77
N SER A 246 15.13 -17.67 -12.84
CA SER A 246 15.88 -18.13 -11.67
C SER A 246 16.58 -16.97 -10.96
N ALA A 247 17.17 -16.04 -11.70
CA ALA A 247 17.81 -14.83 -11.15
C ALA A 247 16.79 -13.93 -10.43
N PHE A 248 15.63 -13.70 -11.05
CA PHE A 248 14.53 -12.99 -10.42
C PHE A 248 14.04 -13.68 -9.14
N SER A 249 13.79 -15.00 -9.21
CA SER A 249 13.30 -15.77 -8.06
C SER A 249 14.30 -15.81 -6.91
N ALA A 250 15.60 -15.85 -7.19
CA ALA A 250 16.64 -15.78 -6.17
C ALA A 250 16.71 -14.41 -5.49
N MET A 251 16.57 -13.32 -6.27
CA MET A 251 16.48 -11.96 -5.72
C MET A 251 15.25 -11.81 -4.85
N PHE A 252 14.09 -12.24 -5.33
CA PHE A 252 12.82 -12.15 -4.60
C PHE A 252 12.88 -12.92 -3.27
N ARG A 253 13.42 -14.16 -3.28
CA ARG A 253 13.59 -14.95 -2.06
C ARG A 253 14.53 -14.30 -1.05
N ARG A 254 15.59 -13.62 -1.49
CA ARG A 254 16.47 -12.88 -0.57
C ARG A 254 15.76 -11.71 0.09
N ALA A 255 14.82 -11.08 -0.60
CA ALA A 255 14.08 -9.92 -0.10
C ALA A 255 12.92 -10.31 0.84
N PHE A 256 12.18 -11.37 0.51
CA PHE A 256 10.95 -11.77 1.22
C PHE A 256 11.08 -13.07 2.03
N GLY A 257 12.24 -13.75 1.99
CA GLY A 257 12.42 -15.05 2.63
C GLY A 257 11.74 -16.21 1.90
N GLU A 258 10.89 -15.97 0.92
CA GLU A 258 10.10 -16.95 0.20
C GLU A 258 10.15 -16.78 -1.32
N SER A 259 9.72 -17.83 -2.06
CA SER A 259 9.67 -17.75 -3.51
C SER A 259 8.50 -16.88 -4.01
N PRO A 260 8.58 -16.28 -5.23
CA PRO A 260 7.46 -15.55 -5.82
C PRO A 260 6.16 -16.38 -5.88
N ARG A 261 6.28 -17.69 -6.12
CA ARG A 261 5.12 -18.60 -6.16
C ARG A 261 4.47 -18.76 -4.78
N ALA A 262 5.27 -18.96 -3.73
CA ALA A 262 4.76 -19.07 -2.36
C ALA A 262 4.09 -17.77 -1.91
N PHE A 263 4.71 -16.63 -2.24
CA PHE A 263 4.16 -15.31 -1.99
C PHE A 263 2.79 -15.10 -2.64
N MET A 264 2.62 -15.54 -3.89
CA MET A 264 1.32 -15.49 -4.60
C MET A 264 0.28 -16.41 -3.96
N LEU A 265 0.64 -17.65 -3.61
CA LEU A 265 -0.29 -18.62 -3.03
C LEU A 265 -0.89 -18.13 -1.72
N ARG A 266 -0.11 -17.50 -0.85
CA ARG A 266 -0.63 -16.88 0.37
C ARG A 266 -1.67 -15.77 0.06
N GLY A 267 -1.46 -14.99 -1.00
CA GLY A 267 -2.45 -14.02 -1.48
C GLY A 267 -3.75 -14.66 -1.96
N TYR A 268 -3.69 -15.87 -2.54
CA TYR A 268 -4.87 -16.61 -3.01
C TYR A 268 -5.65 -17.30 -1.88
N GLU A 269 -4.99 -17.85 -0.88
CA GLU A 269 -5.64 -18.45 0.30
C GLU A 269 -6.49 -17.42 1.05
N HIS A 270 -6.08 -16.17 1.04
CA HIS A 270 -6.86 -15.05 1.62
C HIS A 270 -8.09 -14.68 0.79
N ARG A 271 -8.10 -14.93 -0.54
CA ARG A 271 -9.25 -14.68 -1.42
C ARG A 271 -10.41 -15.64 -1.15
N GLY A 272 -10.12 -16.93 -1.03
CA GLY A 272 -11.15 -17.95 -0.89
C GLY A 272 -11.94 -17.89 0.42
N ALA A 273 -11.38 -17.29 1.46
CA ALA A 273 -12.05 -17.16 2.75
C ALA A 273 -13.03 -15.98 2.81
N GLU A 274 -12.89 -14.98 1.93
CA GLU A 274 -13.72 -13.76 1.93
C GLU A 274 -14.81 -13.75 0.86
N ASP A 275 -14.65 -14.49 -0.25
CA ASP A 275 -15.70 -14.63 -1.28
C ASP A 275 -16.98 -15.31 -0.72
N GLY A 276 -16.88 -16.00 0.43
CA GLY A 276 -18.02 -16.55 1.15
C GLY A 276 -18.77 -15.54 2.05
N ILE A 277 -18.17 -14.38 2.34
CA ILE A 277 -18.74 -13.36 3.24
C ILE A 277 -19.33 -12.19 2.44
N ALA A 278 -18.84 -11.93 1.24
CA ALA A 278 -19.19 -10.76 0.43
C ALA A 278 -20.58 -10.84 -0.25
N THR A 279 -21.31 -11.96 -0.14
CA THR A 279 -22.63 -12.12 -0.79
C THR A 279 -23.82 -11.59 0.00
N ASP A 280 -23.62 -11.18 1.27
CA ASP A 280 -24.75 -10.73 2.12
C ASP A 280 -24.87 -9.18 2.23
N ASP A 281 -23.84 -8.40 1.92
CA ASP A 281 -23.86 -6.93 2.06
C ASP A 281 -24.18 -6.16 0.75
N ALA A 282 -24.47 -6.83 -0.35
CA ALA A 282 -24.72 -6.18 -1.67
C ALA A 282 -26.15 -5.73 -1.91
N LEU A 283 -27.05 -5.81 -0.92
CA LEU A 283 -28.49 -5.57 -1.12
C LEU A 283 -29.07 -4.29 -0.50
N ASP A 284 -28.31 -3.44 0.16
CA ASP A 284 -28.89 -2.31 0.93
C ASP A 284 -28.50 -0.88 0.46
N ASP A 285 -27.83 -0.67 -0.68
CA ASP A 285 -27.41 0.68 -1.12
C ASP A 285 -28.18 1.26 -2.33
N ASP A 286 -29.32 0.68 -2.76
CA ASP A 286 -30.05 1.12 -3.98
C ASP A 286 -31.36 1.89 -3.70
N ASP A 287 -31.67 2.31 -2.47
CA ASP A 287 -32.94 3.01 -2.14
C ASP A 287 -32.78 4.41 -1.55
N ALA A 288 -32.08 5.34 -2.24
CA ALA A 288 -32.09 6.76 -1.87
C ALA A 288 -32.15 7.73 -3.07
N PHE A 289 -32.98 7.45 -4.08
CA PHE A 289 -33.46 8.49 -4.99
C PHE A 289 -34.96 8.38 -5.17
N GLY A 290 -35.68 8.89 -4.16
CA GLY A 290 -37.10 9.14 -4.21
C GLY A 290 -37.41 10.37 -5.07
N THR A 291 -38.02 10.13 -6.21
CA THR A 291 -38.72 11.12 -7.03
C THR A 291 -39.74 11.88 -6.22
N THR A 292 -39.65 13.21 -6.20
CA THR A 292 -40.81 14.06 -5.90
C THR A 292 -41.08 15.01 -7.07
N ARG A 293 -42.37 15.03 -7.47
CA ARG A 293 -42.96 15.85 -8.52
C ARG A 293 -42.83 17.36 -8.28
#